data_f36ce47ec79a887b83f51308d54eaebb
#
_entry.id   f36ce47ec79a887b83f51308d54eaebb
#
_cell.length_a   1.000
_cell.length_b   1.000
_cell.length_c   1.000
_cell.angle_alpha   90.00
_cell.angle_beta   90.00
_cell.angle_gamma   90.00
#
_symmetry.space_group_name_H-M   'P 1'
#
loop_
_entity.id
_entity.type
_entity.pdbx_description
1 polymer ?
#
loop_
_entity_poly.entity_id
_entity_poly.type
_entity_poly.pdbx_seq_one_letter_code
_entity_poly.pdbx_strand_id
1 'polypeptide(L)'
;DDIRDLVASDFGALMFCYDTTLAMVSVEQHVEADSCDYRGAQAKFDAAAVAAMARHGLGVERLGTRLPDDAGAVDYRVDPTIISTDIESVSLGKDLGAKRTLELLAVDGIKPAAWFTVGDSRTDYAMADWLAANGHEVSHVDVRPADGIPAGKPYAVLTAADLGLGDEVIHDHAGLAFLRHWRAGLN
;
A
#
# COMPACT_ATOMS: atom_id res chain seq x y z
N ASP A 1 20.15 -9.62 -4.80
CA ASP A 1 21.34 -9.77 -3.94
C ASP A 1 21.86 -8.40 -3.50
N ASP A 2 22.17 -7.45 -4.40
CA ASP A 2 22.76 -6.15 -4.06
C ASP A 2 22.01 -5.36 -2.96
N ILE A 3 20.69 -5.39 -2.93
CA ILE A 3 19.90 -4.72 -1.87
C ILE A 3 20.11 -5.41 -0.52
N ARG A 4 20.16 -6.74 -0.50
CA ARG A 4 20.43 -7.51 0.73
C ARG A 4 21.83 -7.27 1.25
N ASP A 5 22.81 -7.24 0.33
CA ASP A 5 24.21 -6.99 0.66
C ASP A 5 24.37 -5.55 1.19
N LEU A 6 23.69 -4.57 0.59
CA LEU A 6 23.66 -3.19 1.04
C LEU A 6 23.08 -3.06 2.46
N VAL A 7 21.96 -3.73 2.74
CA VAL A 7 21.37 -3.73 4.08
C VAL A 7 22.33 -4.36 5.09
N ALA A 8 22.88 -5.54 4.77
CA ALA A 8 23.76 -6.26 5.68
C ALA A 8 25.05 -5.50 6.00
N SER A 9 25.63 -4.80 5.01
CA SER A 9 26.90 -4.08 5.20
C SER A 9 26.74 -2.74 5.91
N ASP A 10 25.75 -1.94 5.51
CA ASP A 10 25.72 -0.52 5.85
C ASP A 10 24.55 -0.13 6.77
N PHE A 11 23.49 -0.94 6.82
CA PHE A 11 22.24 -0.58 7.49
C PHE A 11 21.74 -1.63 8.49
N GLY A 12 22.37 -2.78 8.59
CA GLY A 12 21.90 -3.92 9.38
C GLY A 12 21.76 -3.69 10.89
N ALA A 13 22.26 -2.58 11.41
CA ALA A 13 22.03 -2.19 12.80
C ALA A 13 20.61 -1.64 13.06
N LEU A 14 19.95 -1.11 12.03
CA LEU A 14 18.66 -0.40 12.15
C LEU A 14 17.55 -1.05 11.33
N MET A 15 17.90 -1.84 10.30
CA MET A 15 16.92 -2.44 9.39
C MET A 15 17.34 -3.81 8.88
N PHE A 16 16.38 -4.56 8.38
CA PHE A 16 16.58 -5.91 7.82
C PHE A 16 15.71 -6.13 6.59
N CYS A 17 16.11 -7.04 5.71
CA CYS A 17 15.27 -7.49 4.62
C CYS A 17 14.23 -8.50 5.12
N TYR A 18 12.96 -8.24 4.86
CA TYR A 18 11.87 -9.15 5.17
C TYR A 18 11.73 -10.20 4.07
N ASP A 19 12.07 -11.46 4.39
CA ASP A 19 12.28 -12.51 3.39
C ASP A 19 11.03 -13.28 2.94
N THR A 20 9.85 -12.96 3.49
CA THR A 20 8.62 -13.71 3.18
C THR A 20 7.83 -13.14 2.00
N THR A 21 8.19 -11.96 1.50
CA THR A 21 7.56 -11.35 0.32
C THR A 21 8.18 -11.91 -0.96
N LEU A 22 7.33 -12.41 -1.88
CA LEU A 22 7.79 -13.00 -3.14
C LEU A 22 7.75 -12.03 -4.32
N ALA A 23 6.99 -10.95 -4.22
CA ALA A 23 6.73 -10.01 -5.32
C ALA A 23 7.43 -8.65 -5.14
N MET A 24 8.07 -8.43 -4.00
CA MET A 24 8.79 -7.19 -3.67
C MET A 24 9.95 -7.48 -2.73
N VAL A 25 10.84 -6.50 -2.56
CA VAL A 25 11.84 -6.50 -1.49
C VAL A 25 11.36 -5.48 -0.45
N SER A 26 11.03 -5.94 0.74
CA SER A 26 10.71 -5.07 1.87
C SER A 26 11.89 -4.99 2.82
N VAL A 27 12.31 -3.78 3.15
CA VAL A 27 13.39 -3.51 4.11
C VAL A 27 12.77 -2.80 5.31
N GLU A 28 12.71 -3.50 6.42
CA GLU A 28 11.94 -3.09 7.60
C GLU A 28 12.84 -2.60 8.73
N GLN A 29 12.31 -1.72 9.57
CA GLN A 29 12.92 -1.28 10.82
C GLN A 29 13.02 -2.44 11.80
N HIS A 30 14.17 -2.60 12.48
CA HIS A 30 14.23 -3.46 13.66
C HIS A 30 13.32 -2.92 14.77
N VAL A 31 12.62 -3.81 15.47
CA VAL A 31 11.65 -3.45 16.52
C VAL A 31 12.31 -2.62 17.63
N GLU A 32 13.55 -2.90 17.93
CA GLU A 32 14.33 -2.24 18.97
C GLU A 32 15.01 -0.94 18.50
N ALA A 33 14.97 -0.64 17.19
CA ALA A 33 15.61 0.54 16.64
C ALA A 33 14.82 1.81 16.99
N ASP A 34 15.52 2.88 17.36
CA ASP A 34 14.89 4.19 17.53
C ASP A 34 14.34 4.71 16.20
N SER A 35 13.09 5.19 16.20
CA SER A 35 12.41 5.62 14.96
C SER A 35 13.01 6.89 14.34
N CYS A 36 13.72 7.73 15.09
CA CYS A 36 14.41 8.90 14.54
C CYS A 36 15.69 8.46 13.83
N ASP A 37 16.46 7.55 14.45
CA ASP A 37 17.67 6.98 13.85
C ASP A 37 17.32 6.19 12.59
N TYR A 38 16.27 5.36 12.66
CA TYR A 38 15.77 4.63 11.51
C TYR A 38 15.42 5.55 10.33
N ARG A 39 14.62 6.60 10.55
CA ARG A 39 14.24 7.54 9.47
C ARG A 39 15.44 8.23 8.84
N GLY A 40 16.45 8.58 9.64
CA GLY A 40 17.72 9.13 9.15
C GLY A 40 18.50 8.15 8.28
N ALA A 41 18.50 6.87 8.66
CA ALA A 41 19.11 5.78 7.88
C ALA A 41 18.28 5.41 6.65
N GLN A 42 16.94 5.37 6.75
CA GLN A 42 16.03 5.07 5.65
C GLN A 42 16.25 5.99 4.45
N ALA A 43 16.36 7.30 4.67
CA ALA A 43 16.59 8.24 3.57
C ALA A 43 17.93 7.99 2.83
N LYS A 44 18.96 7.53 3.56
CA LYS A 44 20.25 7.15 2.96
C LYS A 44 20.15 5.81 2.23
N PHE A 45 19.46 4.85 2.84
CA PHE A 45 19.19 3.55 2.23
C PHE A 45 18.45 3.71 0.93
N ASP A 46 17.35 4.48 0.89
CA ASP A 46 16.57 4.71 -0.32
C ASP A 46 17.41 5.26 -1.46
N ALA A 47 18.27 6.25 -1.16
CA ALA A 47 19.17 6.81 -2.17
C ALA A 47 20.18 5.78 -2.68
N ALA A 48 20.72 4.95 -1.80
CA ALA A 48 21.66 3.89 -2.16
C ALA A 48 20.98 2.77 -2.95
N ALA A 49 19.74 2.42 -2.59
CA ALA A 49 18.93 1.45 -3.32
C ALA A 49 18.61 1.91 -4.75
N VAL A 50 18.16 3.16 -4.91
CA VAL A 50 17.94 3.78 -6.24
C VAL A 50 19.24 3.75 -7.06
N ALA A 51 20.39 4.10 -6.47
CA ALA A 51 21.68 4.07 -7.17
C ALA A 51 22.10 2.62 -7.54
N ALA A 52 21.79 1.63 -6.69
CA ALA A 52 22.05 0.23 -6.99
C ALA A 52 21.20 -0.24 -8.19
N MET A 53 19.91 0.07 -8.19
CA MET A 53 19.01 -0.28 -9.29
C MET A 53 19.42 0.38 -10.62
N ALA A 54 19.80 1.66 -10.58
CA ALA A 54 20.30 2.37 -11.75
C ALA A 54 21.57 1.72 -12.34
N ARG A 55 22.48 1.21 -11.50
CA ARG A 55 23.66 0.47 -11.99
C ARG A 55 23.31 -0.82 -12.75
N HIS A 56 22.13 -1.38 -12.49
CA HIS A 56 21.59 -2.53 -13.23
C HIS A 56 20.70 -2.13 -14.41
N GLY A 57 20.66 -0.84 -14.78
CA GLY A 57 19.85 -0.35 -15.90
C GLY A 57 18.35 -0.41 -15.62
N LEU A 58 17.93 -0.35 -14.35
CA LEU A 58 16.53 -0.38 -13.96
C LEU A 58 16.02 1.04 -13.73
N GLY A 59 14.91 1.37 -14.38
CA GLY A 59 14.21 2.64 -14.15
C GLY A 59 13.39 2.60 -12.89
N VAL A 60 13.48 3.66 -12.08
CA VAL A 60 12.93 3.73 -10.72
C VAL A 60 12.14 5.00 -10.49
N GLU A 61 11.02 4.88 -9.81
CA GLU A 61 10.30 6.01 -9.20
C GLU A 61 10.53 6.04 -7.69
N ARG A 62 10.77 7.23 -7.15
CA ARG A 62 10.84 7.45 -5.70
C ARG A 62 10.17 8.77 -5.34
N LEU A 63 9.16 8.71 -4.47
CA LEU A 63 8.42 9.90 -3.98
C LEU A 63 7.96 10.82 -5.14
N GLY A 64 7.45 10.24 -6.22
CA GLY A 64 6.98 10.97 -7.40
C GLY A 64 8.10 11.44 -8.36
N THR A 65 9.37 11.25 -7.99
CA THR A 65 10.51 11.52 -8.88
C THR A 65 10.80 10.28 -9.71
N ARG A 66 10.70 10.41 -11.04
CA ARG A 66 10.96 9.34 -12.01
C ARG A 66 12.38 9.42 -12.54
N LEU A 67 13.10 8.33 -12.45
CA LEU A 67 14.44 8.12 -12.97
C LEU A 67 14.37 6.99 -13.99
N PRO A 68 14.12 7.29 -15.28
CA PRO A 68 13.97 6.25 -16.29
C PRO A 68 15.31 5.55 -16.57
N ASP A 69 15.21 4.33 -17.08
CA ASP A 69 16.33 3.61 -17.68
C ASP A 69 16.73 4.19 -19.05
N ASP A 70 17.71 3.58 -19.71
CA ASP A 70 18.19 4.00 -21.03
C ASP A 70 17.11 3.87 -22.13
N ALA A 71 16.08 3.08 -21.92
CA ALA A 71 14.94 2.92 -22.83
C ALA A 71 13.78 3.89 -22.52
N GLY A 72 13.91 4.69 -21.45
CA GLY A 72 12.87 5.61 -20.99
C GLY A 72 11.79 4.95 -20.11
N ALA A 73 11.97 3.67 -19.72
CA ALA A 73 11.04 2.96 -18.88
C ALA A 73 11.28 3.24 -17.39
N VAL A 74 10.19 3.10 -16.60
CA VAL A 74 10.23 3.14 -15.13
C VAL A 74 9.35 1.98 -14.66
N ASP A 75 9.98 0.86 -14.36
CA ASP A 75 9.29 -0.40 -14.03
C ASP A 75 9.21 -0.67 -12.53
N TYR A 76 9.98 0.06 -11.75
CA TYR A 76 10.08 -0.13 -10.31
C TYR A 76 9.83 1.16 -9.53
N ARG A 77 9.45 1.01 -8.28
CA ARG A 77 9.42 2.10 -7.31
C ARG A 77 10.14 1.72 -6.03
N VAL A 78 10.69 2.72 -5.38
CA VAL A 78 11.21 2.67 -4.02
C VAL A 78 10.26 3.51 -3.16
N ASP A 79 9.44 2.85 -2.36
CA ASP A 79 8.33 3.44 -1.61
C ASP A 79 8.60 3.38 -0.10
N PRO A 80 9.12 4.47 0.50
CA PRO A 80 9.35 4.54 1.94
C PRO A 80 8.01 4.71 2.68
N THR A 81 7.81 3.85 3.67
CA THR A 81 6.71 3.92 4.64
C THR A 81 7.24 4.40 6.00
N ILE A 82 6.40 4.34 7.04
CA ILE A 82 6.81 4.74 8.40
C ILE A 82 7.85 3.77 8.98
N ILE A 83 7.75 2.48 8.64
CA ILE A 83 8.53 1.38 9.24
C ILE A 83 9.27 0.53 8.21
N SER A 84 9.10 0.77 6.93
CA SER A 84 9.75 0.01 5.85
C SER A 84 10.09 0.88 4.65
N THR A 85 10.96 0.38 3.79
CA THR A 85 11.06 0.79 2.39
C THR A 85 10.76 -0.43 1.52
N ASP A 86 9.74 -0.29 0.68
CA ASP A 86 9.31 -1.33 -0.25
C ASP A 86 9.86 -1.04 -1.65
N ILE A 87 10.54 -2.04 -2.24
CA ILE A 87 11.05 -1.99 -3.61
C ILE A 87 10.24 -2.97 -4.42
N GLU A 88 9.43 -2.46 -5.33
CA GLU A 88 8.46 -3.26 -6.05
C GLU A 88 8.25 -2.76 -7.49
N SER A 89 7.57 -3.54 -8.31
CA SER A 89 7.13 -3.08 -9.62
C SER A 89 6.10 -1.95 -9.48
N VAL A 90 6.17 -0.94 -10.34
CA VAL A 90 5.15 0.13 -10.40
C VAL A 90 3.75 -0.39 -10.73
N SER A 91 3.66 -1.61 -11.28
CA SER A 91 2.38 -2.29 -11.53
C SER A 91 1.79 -2.96 -10.29
N LEU A 92 2.59 -3.18 -9.22
CA LEU A 92 2.08 -3.65 -7.95
C LEU A 92 1.35 -2.51 -7.26
N GLY A 93 0.11 -2.78 -6.89
CA GLY A 93 -0.73 -1.79 -6.23
C GLY A 93 -1.99 -2.44 -5.69
N LYS A 94 -2.71 -1.71 -4.87
CA LYS A 94 -3.97 -2.17 -4.30
C LYS A 94 -5.07 -2.29 -5.37
N ASP A 95 -4.99 -1.51 -6.43
CA ASP A 95 -5.78 -1.60 -7.65
C ASP A 95 -5.56 -2.94 -8.39
N LEU A 96 -4.29 -3.37 -8.53
CA LEU A 96 -3.99 -4.71 -9.04
C LEU A 96 -4.59 -5.80 -8.15
N GLY A 97 -4.54 -5.62 -6.81
CA GLY A 97 -5.18 -6.52 -5.85
C GLY A 97 -6.69 -6.65 -6.10
N ALA A 98 -7.38 -5.54 -6.29
CA ALA A 98 -8.82 -5.53 -6.62
C ALA A 98 -9.10 -6.25 -7.95
N LYS A 99 -8.31 -5.95 -8.99
CA LYS A 99 -8.41 -6.63 -10.29
C LYS A 99 -8.22 -8.14 -10.16
N ARG A 100 -7.17 -8.59 -9.48
CA ARG A 100 -6.88 -10.02 -9.29
C ARG A 100 -7.97 -10.74 -8.48
N THR A 101 -8.53 -10.07 -7.49
CA THR A 101 -9.66 -10.61 -6.72
C THR A 101 -10.87 -10.89 -7.64
N LEU A 102 -11.21 -9.95 -8.52
CA LEU A 102 -12.26 -10.16 -9.52
C LEU A 102 -11.98 -11.33 -10.46
N GLU A 103 -10.75 -11.42 -10.97
CA GLU A 103 -10.34 -12.53 -11.85
C GLU A 103 -10.48 -13.88 -11.16
N LEU A 104 -10.07 -13.99 -9.88
CA LEU A 104 -10.18 -15.22 -9.09
C LEU A 104 -11.64 -15.60 -8.82
N LEU A 105 -12.48 -14.63 -8.41
CA LEU A 105 -13.89 -14.86 -8.17
C LEU A 105 -14.62 -15.30 -9.45
N ALA A 106 -14.21 -14.75 -10.61
CA ALA A 106 -14.79 -15.13 -11.89
C ALA A 106 -14.47 -16.60 -12.26
N VAL A 107 -13.30 -17.13 -11.87
CA VAL A 107 -12.97 -18.56 -12.06
C VAL A 107 -13.93 -19.44 -11.29
N ASP A 108 -14.34 -19.02 -10.09
CA ASP A 108 -15.30 -19.73 -9.24
C ASP A 108 -16.78 -19.43 -9.59
N GLY A 109 -17.01 -18.65 -10.64
CA GLY A 109 -18.37 -18.25 -11.08
C GLY A 109 -19.05 -17.24 -10.15
N ILE A 110 -18.33 -16.64 -9.22
CA ILE A 110 -18.85 -15.66 -8.27
C ILE A 110 -18.89 -14.29 -8.93
N LYS A 111 -20.05 -13.65 -8.89
CA LYS A 111 -20.27 -12.29 -9.43
C LYS A 111 -20.81 -11.39 -8.32
N PRO A 112 -19.96 -10.66 -7.59
CA PRO A 112 -20.41 -9.73 -6.58
C PRO A 112 -21.30 -8.63 -7.19
N ALA A 113 -22.39 -8.28 -6.50
CA ALA A 113 -23.25 -7.18 -6.90
C ALA A 113 -22.66 -5.81 -6.48
N ALA A 114 -21.99 -5.76 -5.34
CA ALA A 114 -21.36 -4.56 -4.81
C ALA A 114 -20.05 -4.91 -4.08
N TRP A 115 -19.22 -3.90 -3.91
CA TRP A 115 -17.91 -4.01 -3.27
C TRP A 115 -17.77 -3.04 -2.12
N PHE A 116 -17.10 -3.48 -1.08
CA PHE A 116 -16.61 -2.62 -0.03
C PHE A 116 -15.09 -2.78 0.07
N THR A 117 -14.36 -1.67 -0.10
CA THR A 117 -12.93 -1.62 0.18
C THR A 117 -12.72 -0.94 1.53
N VAL A 118 -11.68 -1.33 2.25
CA VAL A 118 -11.37 -0.79 3.59
C VAL A 118 -9.90 -0.42 3.62
N GLY A 119 -9.59 0.77 4.14
CA GLY A 119 -8.21 1.19 4.26
C GLY A 119 -8.02 2.38 5.20
N ASP A 120 -6.77 2.61 5.60
CA ASP A 120 -6.37 3.69 6.51
C ASP A 120 -5.42 4.70 5.85
N SER A 121 -5.10 4.50 4.58
CA SER A 121 -4.14 5.33 3.84
C SER A 121 -4.68 5.78 2.48
N ARG A 122 -4.03 6.80 1.92
CA ARG A 122 -4.38 7.31 0.59
C ARG A 122 -4.23 6.27 -0.52
N THR A 123 -3.29 5.34 -0.37
CA THR A 123 -3.06 4.28 -1.35
C THR A 123 -4.16 3.23 -1.37
N ASP A 124 -4.93 3.09 -0.29
CA ASP A 124 -6.04 2.13 -0.20
C ASP A 124 -7.21 2.51 -1.08
N TYR A 125 -7.38 3.81 -1.34
CA TYR A 125 -8.41 4.29 -2.27
C TYR A 125 -8.24 3.77 -3.69
N ALA A 126 -7.01 3.38 -4.09
CA ALA A 126 -6.74 2.83 -5.42
C ALA A 126 -7.59 1.59 -5.73
N MET A 127 -7.96 0.78 -4.72
CA MET A 127 -8.88 -0.36 -4.90
C MET A 127 -10.26 0.11 -5.38
N ALA A 128 -10.85 1.08 -4.67
CA ALA A 128 -12.16 1.62 -5.00
C ALA A 128 -12.14 2.46 -6.28
N ASP A 129 -11.07 3.22 -6.51
CA ASP A 129 -10.89 4.00 -7.74
C ASP A 129 -10.88 3.08 -8.96
N TRP A 130 -10.14 1.97 -8.89
CA TRP A 130 -10.07 1.01 -9.98
C TRP A 130 -11.41 0.31 -10.20
N LEU A 131 -12.09 -0.14 -9.13
CA LEU A 131 -13.40 -0.78 -9.21
C LEU A 131 -14.44 0.16 -9.84
N ALA A 132 -14.54 1.40 -9.38
CA ALA A 132 -15.45 2.39 -9.93
C ALA A 132 -15.17 2.71 -11.40
N ALA A 133 -13.89 2.89 -11.77
CA ALA A 133 -13.47 3.14 -13.14
C ALA A 133 -13.81 1.97 -14.10
N ASN A 134 -13.93 0.74 -13.56
CA ASN A 134 -14.31 -0.44 -14.31
C ASN A 134 -15.81 -0.79 -14.19
N GLY A 135 -16.64 0.14 -13.70
CA GLY A 135 -18.09 0.03 -13.70
C GLY A 135 -18.68 -0.85 -12.59
N HIS A 136 -17.90 -1.11 -11.53
CA HIS A 136 -18.39 -1.84 -10.37
C HIS A 136 -19.03 -0.89 -9.36
N GLU A 137 -20.12 -1.34 -8.74
CA GLU A 137 -20.68 -0.67 -7.58
C GLU A 137 -19.73 -0.86 -6.39
N VAL A 138 -19.24 0.24 -5.82
CA VAL A 138 -18.25 0.21 -4.73
C VAL A 138 -18.50 1.33 -3.73
N SER A 139 -18.19 1.04 -2.46
CA SER A 139 -17.99 2.03 -1.40
C SER A 139 -16.62 1.79 -0.75
N HIS A 140 -15.98 2.85 -0.30
CA HIS A 140 -14.72 2.77 0.45
C HIS A 140 -14.97 3.11 1.92
N VAL A 141 -14.45 2.29 2.82
CA VAL A 141 -14.44 2.59 4.25
C VAL A 141 -13.08 3.15 4.61
N ASP A 142 -13.05 4.44 4.93
CA ASP A 142 -11.86 5.09 5.48
C ASP A 142 -11.87 4.92 7.00
N VAL A 143 -10.94 4.11 7.49
CA VAL A 143 -10.82 3.84 8.93
C VAL A 143 -9.89 4.83 9.65
N ARG A 144 -9.38 5.85 8.93
CA ARG A 144 -8.54 6.92 9.46
C ARG A 144 -8.85 8.27 8.83
N PRO A 145 -10.11 8.75 8.93
CA PRO A 145 -10.59 9.94 8.23
C PRO A 145 -9.90 11.25 8.67
N ALA A 146 -9.21 11.25 9.81
CA ALA A 146 -8.47 12.42 10.32
C ALA A 146 -7.36 12.88 9.35
N ASP A 147 -6.83 12.01 8.51
CA ASP A 147 -5.86 12.35 7.46
C ASP A 147 -6.52 13.09 6.27
N GLY A 148 -7.83 13.27 6.34
CA GLY A 148 -8.69 13.96 5.37
C GLY A 148 -9.16 13.02 4.25
N ILE A 149 -10.44 13.04 3.96
CA ILE A 149 -11.07 12.27 2.89
C ILE A 149 -10.83 12.96 1.54
N PRO A 150 -10.34 12.25 0.51
CA PRO A 150 -10.17 12.83 -0.83
C PRO A 150 -11.51 13.28 -1.41
N ALA A 151 -11.56 14.54 -1.88
CA ALA A 151 -12.76 15.07 -2.52
C ALA A 151 -12.98 14.49 -3.91
N GLY A 152 -14.23 14.50 -4.39
CA GLY A 152 -14.60 14.19 -5.77
C GLY A 152 -14.56 12.71 -6.14
N LYS A 153 -14.60 11.80 -5.16
CA LYS A 153 -14.70 10.37 -5.44
C LYS A 153 -16.06 10.04 -6.07
N PRO A 154 -16.10 9.16 -7.11
CA PRO A 154 -17.35 8.78 -7.77
C PRO A 154 -18.15 7.72 -7.00
N TYR A 155 -17.79 7.43 -5.76
CA TYR A 155 -18.40 6.44 -4.87
C TYR A 155 -18.48 6.98 -3.44
N ALA A 156 -19.29 6.33 -2.61
CA ALA A 156 -19.40 6.70 -1.19
C ALA A 156 -18.11 6.35 -0.43
N VAL A 157 -17.64 7.33 0.35
CA VAL A 157 -16.60 7.10 1.35
C VAL A 157 -17.28 7.08 2.71
N LEU A 158 -17.21 5.95 3.38
CA LEU A 158 -17.86 5.67 4.66
C LEU A 158 -16.82 5.76 5.78
N THR A 159 -17.26 6.20 6.94
CA THR A 159 -16.46 6.31 8.17
C THR A 159 -17.22 5.72 9.35
N ALA A 160 -16.61 5.61 10.52
CA ALA A 160 -17.29 5.16 11.73
C ALA A 160 -18.52 6.03 12.07
N ALA A 161 -18.51 7.32 11.69
CA ALA A 161 -19.64 8.23 11.89
C ALA A 161 -20.90 7.79 11.13
N ASP A 162 -20.77 7.11 9.98
CA ASP A 162 -21.89 6.58 9.22
C ASP A 162 -22.61 5.43 9.95
N LEU A 163 -21.94 4.84 10.94
CA LEU A 163 -22.53 3.85 11.86
C LEU A 163 -23.00 4.48 13.17
N GLY A 164 -22.96 5.83 13.30
CA GLY A 164 -23.30 6.53 14.51
C GLY A 164 -22.26 6.38 15.64
N LEU A 165 -21.00 6.04 15.30
CA LEU A 165 -19.90 5.88 16.24
C LEU A 165 -19.08 7.18 16.33
N GLY A 166 -18.36 7.36 17.44
CA GLY A 166 -17.53 8.53 17.67
C GLY A 166 -16.20 8.50 16.90
N ASP A 167 -15.54 9.66 16.83
CA ASP A 167 -14.28 9.85 16.10
C ASP A 167 -13.09 9.05 16.67
N GLU A 168 -13.24 8.53 17.89
CA GLU A 168 -12.25 7.64 18.53
C GLU A 168 -12.26 6.22 17.95
N VAL A 169 -13.32 5.86 17.21
CA VAL A 169 -13.43 4.54 16.57
C VAL A 169 -12.72 4.56 15.22
N ILE A 170 -11.46 4.19 15.24
CA ILE A 170 -10.55 4.22 14.08
C ILE A 170 -9.87 2.86 13.87
N HIS A 171 -9.13 2.74 12.76
CA HIS A 171 -8.33 1.57 12.38
C HIS A 171 -9.13 0.26 12.45
N ASP A 172 -8.60 -0.74 13.13
CA ASP A 172 -9.20 -2.07 13.29
C ASP A 172 -10.56 -2.04 13.99
N HIS A 173 -10.77 -1.12 14.94
CA HIS A 173 -12.06 -0.95 15.59
C HIS A 173 -13.14 -0.48 14.62
N ALA A 174 -12.84 0.48 13.75
CA ALA A 174 -13.76 0.93 12.70
C ALA A 174 -14.02 -0.20 11.68
N GLY A 175 -12.97 -0.87 11.21
CA GLY A 175 -13.10 -2.01 10.31
C GLY A 175 -13.98 -3.12 10.89
N LEU A 176 -13.77 -3.47 12.17
CA LEU A 176 -14.58 -4.47 12.86
C LEU A 176 -16.05 -4.03 13.00
N ALA A 177 -16.31 -2.73 13.24
CA ALA A 177 -17.67 -2.22 13.34
C ALA A 177 -18.42 -2.39 12.01
N PHE A 178 -17.79 -2.07 10.87
CA PHE A 178 -18.36 -2.31 9.55
C PHE A 178 -18.61 -3.79 9.26
N LEU A 179 -17.66 -4.65 9.57
CA LEU A 179 -17.85 -6.11 9.40
C LEU A 179 -19.04 -6.64 10.21
N ARG A 180 -19.22 -6.16 11.43
CA ARG A 180 -20.39 -6.51 12.26
C ARG A 180 -21.69 -5.97 11.68
N HIS A 181 -21.68 -4.73 11.20
CA HIS A 181 -22.84 -4.09 10.57
C HIS A 181 -23.29 -4.88 9.33
N TRP A 182 -22.36 -5.19 8.42
CA TRP A 182 -22.68 -5.95 7.21
C TRP A 182 -23.15 -7.36 7.53
N ARG A 183 -22.52 -8.03 8.48
CA ARG A 183 -22.99 -9.35 8.94
C ARG A 183 -24.42 -9.33 9.49
N ALA A 184 -24.79 -8.27 10.21
CA ALA A 184 -26.13 -8.13 10.75
C ALA A 184 -27.18 -7.90 9.64
N GLY A 185 -26.81 -7.24 8.53
CA GLY A 185 -27.67 -7.03 7.38
C GLY A 185 -27.87 -8.26 6.48
N LEU A 186 -27.10 -9.34 6.70
CA LEU A 186 -27.22 -10.61 5.95
C LEU A 186 -28.19 -11.61 6.61
N ASN A 187 -28.70 -11.33 7.81
CA ASN A 187 -29.68 -12.14 8.53
C ASN A 187 -31.08 -11.52 8.37
#